data_36da737c76c80b071949498bd704165a
#
_entry.id   36da737c76c80b071949498bd704165a
#
_cell.length_a   1.000
_cell.length_b   1.000
_cell.length_c   1.000
_cell.angle_alpha   90.00
_cell.angle_beta   90.00
_cell.angle_gamma   90.00
#
_symmetry.space_group_name_H-M   'P 1'
#
loop_
_entity.id
_entity.type
_entity.pdbx_description
1 polymer ?
#
loop_
_entity_poly.entity_id
_entity_poly.type
_entity_poly.pdbx_seq_one_letter_code
_entity_poly.pdbx_strand_id
1 'polypeptide(L)'
;AGIDVKVSQWLGANVTVSGDYGKQNTPLIKVGGTNSEKDYDLLLTHPRYIPESIGDYPLAAYGVSNSRVNDDQYYAFDVLQNNGDYKKNMTSNLNINASVNYDFGWSKILKGLKLNFTYSKSINTDKGNEYGSSYTLYMMNQRFGSGNHLYTHTAGENYNDYVYAGNFNSITVSNGDYLERSSIRTDNYQMNFTAQYGRDFGFHHLQALFSIERSEAESEYQTTQRESPYEFTTGQSNSATGETTGIFTRSESGSLSYIGRVNYAYADKYLFEFLVRSDASTKFAPKNYWGTFPAASAGWVISEEPWFKEALPWVDFLKFRSSFGLTGRDNTAAWQWMQVYAQDANKGVVFGTGTGNDSGNRITINKNNP
;
A
#
# COMPACT_ATOMS: atom_id res chain seq x y z
N ALA A 1 -20.19 -0.65 -12.93
CA ALA A 1 -21.58 -0.36 -13.28
C ALA A 1 -21.96 1.01 -12.73
N GLY A 2 -22.79 1.76 -13.47
CA GLY A 2 -23.29 3.07 -13.04
C GLY A 2 -24.75 3.24 -13.39
N ILE A 3 -25.46 3.98 -12.56
CA ILE A 3 -26.86 4.34 -12.77
C ILE A 3 -26.99 5.86 -12.59
N ASP A 4 -27.46 6.53 -13.63
CA ASP A 4 -27.82 7.93 -13.60
C ASP A 4 -29.34 8.06 -13.61
N VAL A 5 -29.89 8.71 -12.61
CA VAL A 5 -31.33 8.92 -12.47
C VAL A 5 -31.64 10.42 -12.45
N LYS A 6 -32.37 10.86 -13.42
CA LYS A 6 -32.95 12.20 -13.41
C LYS A 6 -34.39 12.12 -12.84
N VAL A 7 -34.50 12.37 -11.54
CA VAL A 7 -35.79 12.28 -10.83
C VAL A 7 -36.74 13.40 -11.26
N SER A 8 -36.20 14.58 -11.52
CA SER A 8 -36.90 15.72 -12.06
C SER A 8 -35.94 16.61 -12.86
N GLN A 9 -36.45 17.68 -13.46
CA GLN A 9 -35.57 18.68 -14.10
C GLN A 9 -34.62 19.39 -13.12
N TRP A 10 -34.87 19.26 -11.82
CA TRP A 10 -34.11 19.93 -10.76
C TRP A 10 -33.34 18.96 -9.85
N LEU A 11 -33.67 17.67 -9.87
CA LEU A 11 -33.07 16.67 -9.00
C LEU A 11 -32.49 15.55 -9.85
N GLY A 12 -31.19 15.36 -9.74
CA GLY A 12 -30.45 14.24 -10.32
C GLY A 12 -29.73 13.43 -9.24
N ALA A 13 -29.59 12.14 -9.47
CA ALA A 13 -28.79 11.25 -8.65
C ALA A 13 -27.96 10.35 -9.54
N ASN A 14 -26.74 10.07 -9.11
CA ASN A 14 -25.81 9.14 -9.76
C ASN A 14 -25.28 8.16 -8.72
N VAL A 15 -25.20 6.90 -9.09
CA VAL A 15 -24.51 5.88 -8.30
C VAL A 15 -23.61 5.08 -9.22
N THR A 16 -22.35 5.01 -8.90
CA THR A 16 -21.36 4.22 -9.64
C THR A 16 -20.69 3.22 -8.69
N VAL A 17 -20.68 1.98 -9.12
CA VAL A 17 -19.96 0.88 -8.42
C VAL A 17 -18.93 0.31 -9.38
N SER A 18 -17.68 0.29 -8.95
CA SER A 18 -16.58 -0.32 -9.68
C SER A 18 -15.78 -1.20 -8.74
N GLY A 19 -15.20 -2.23 -9.28
CA GLY A 19 -14.33 -3.12 -8.52
C GLY A 19 -13.47 -3.93 -9.45
N ASP A 20 -12.37 -4.39 -8.91
CA ASP A 20 -11.46 -5.31 -9.55
C ASP A 20 -11.07 -6.41 -8.57
N TYR A 21 -10.74 -7.53 -9.14
CA TYR A 21 -10.23 -8.69 -8.41
C TYR A 21 -8.99 -9.22 -9.13
N GLY A 22 -7.89 -9.25 -8.41
CA GLY A 22 -6.62 -9.78 -8.88
C GLY A 22 -6.20 -11.02 -8.10
N LYS A 23 -5.57 -11.96 -8.79
CA LYS A 23 -4.93 -13.12 -8.18
C LYS A 23 -3.58 -13.31 -8.81
N GLN A 24 -2.55 -13.34 -7.96
CA GLN A 24 -1.18 -13.58 -8.37
C GLN A 24 -0.64 -14.79 -7.61
N ASN A 25 0.00 -15.68 -8.34
CA ASN A 25 0.74 -16.80 -7.78
C ASN A 25 2.17 -16.74 -8.30
N THR A 26 3.12 -16.71 -7.36
CA THR A 26 4.54 -16.70 -7.68
C THR A 26 5.25 -17.78 -6.87
N PRO A 27 6.38 -18.33 -7.34
CA PRO A 27 7.27 -19.11 -6.51
C PRO A 27 7.68 -18.28 -5.28
N LEU A 28 7.83 -18.92 -4.14
CA LEU A 28 8.29 -18.22 -2.93
C LEU A 28 9.74 -17.78 -3.09
N ILE A 29 10.59 -18.65 -3.63
CA ILE A 29 11.95 -18.32 -3.99
C ILE A 29 12.00 -17.87 -5.45
N LYS A 30 12.49 -16.65 -5.62
CA LYS A 30 13.06 -16.18 -6.87
C LYS A 30 14.54 -15.95 -6.64
N VAL A 31 15.38 -16.68 -7.32
CA VAL A 31 16.84 -16.60 -7.18
C VAL A 31 17.36 -15.20 -7.51
N GLY A 32 16.68 -14.50 -8.38
CA GLY A 32 16.92 -13.10 -8.72
C GLY A 32 16.15 -12.05 -7.91
N GLY A 33 15.44 -12.44 -6.85
CA GLY A 33 14.54 -11.54 -6.11
C GLY A 33 13.34 -11.12 -6.96
N THR A 34 13.18 -9.85 -7.26
CA THR A 34 12.13 -9.34 -8.16
C THR A 34 12.52 -9.38 -9.65
N ASN A 35 13.78 -9.74 -9.96
CA ASN A 35 14.30 -9.73 -11.32
C ASN A 35 14.13 -11.10 -11.97
N SER A 36 13.13 -11.21 -12.86
CA SER A 36 12.87 -12.42 -13.64
C SER A 36 13.97 -12.74 -14.67
N GLU A 37 14.83 -11.78 -15.02
CA GLU A 37 15.95 -12.04 -15.93
C GLU A 37 16.97 -12.97 -15.31
N LYS A 38 17.26 -12.80 -14.01
CA LYS A 38 18.21 -13.68 -13.30
C LYS A 38 17.69 -15.11 -13.17
N ASP A 39 16.39 -15.31 -12.97
CA ASP A 39 15.78 -16.64 -12.96
C ASP A 39 15.94 -17.31 -14.33
N TYR A 40 15.78 -16.52 -15.39
CA TYR A 40 15.95 -16.99 -16.77
C TYR A 40 17.43 -17.27 -17.10
N ASP A 41 18.33 -16.41 -16.68
CA ASP A 41 19.78 -16.61 -16.83
C ASP A 41 20.26 -17.86 -16.11
N LEU A 42 19.74 -18.13 -14.90
CA LEU A 42 20.05 -19.35 -14.17
C LEU A 42 19.59 -20.59 -14.93
N LEU A 43 18.42 -20.55 -15.52
CA LEU A 43 17.91 -21.63 -16.37
C LEU A 43 18.79 -21.87 -17.60
N LEU A 44 19.23 -20.79 -18.26
CA LEU A 44 20.08 -20.87 -19.44
C LEU A 44 21.51 -21.34 -19.12
N THR A 45 22.03 -20.98 -17.95
CA THR A 45 23.38 -21.30 -17.50
C THR A 45 23.45 -22.63 -16.75
N HIS A 46 22.32 -23.28 -16.51
CA HIS A 46 22.29 -24.57 -15.84
C HIS A 46 23.13 -25.61 -16.61
N PRO A 47 24.06 -26.29 -15.94
CA PRO A 47 24.90 -27.30 -16.59
C PRO A 47 24.06 -28.49 -17.07
N ARG A 48 23.97 -28.70 -18.38
CA ARG A 48 23.16 -29.76 -18.98
C ARG A 48 23.60 -31.18 -18.64
N TYR A 49 24.80 -31.33 -18.06
CA TYR A 49 25.35 -32.63 -17.65
C TYR A 49 24.98 -33.00 -16.22
N ILE A 50 24.37 -32.13 -15.45
CA ILE A 50 23.87 -32.43 -14.10
C ILE A 50 22.41 -32.85 -14.25
N PRO A 51 22.06 -34.11 -13.95
CA PRO A 51 20.67 -34.56 -13.95
C PRO A 51 19.92 -33.97 -12.75
N GLU A 52 18.60 -33.98 -12.81
CA GLU A 52 17.70 -33.54 -11.73
C GLU A 52 17.90 -34.36 -10.46
N SER A 53 18.08 -35.66 -10.62
CA SER A 53 18.32 -36.57 -9.49
C SER A 53 19.19 -37.76 -9.92
N ILE A 54 19.79 -38.40 -8.94
CA ILE A 54 20.42 -39.73 -9.08
C ILE A 54 19.70 -40.65 -8.09
N GLY A 55 18.88 -41.56 -8.62
CA GLY A 55 17.99 -42.36 -7.77
C GLY A 55 17.04 -41.44 -6.98
N ASP A 56 17.02 -41.60 -5.66
CA ASP A 56 16.18 -40.81 -4.75
C ASP A 56 16.86 -39.52 -4.26
N TYR A 57 18.04 -39.18 -4.79
CA TYR A 57 18.81 -38.01 -4.38
C TYR A 57 18.64 -36.86 -5.37
N PRO A 58 17.86 -35.83 -5.08
CA PRO A 58 17.79 -34.63 -5.90
C PRO A 58 19.10 -33.84 -5.84
N LEU A 59 19.61 -33.41 -7.00
CA LEU A 59 20.91 -32.79 -7.09
C LEU A 59 20.85 -31.27 -7.14
N ALA A 60 21.86 -30.63 -6.50
CA ALA A 60 22.07 -29.19 -6.65
C ALA A 60 22.69 -28.86 -8.02
N ALA A 61 22.36 -27.69 -8.58
CA ALA A 61 22.80 -27.26 -9.91
C ALA A 61 24.33 -27.10 -10.06
N TYR A 62 25.02 -26.79 -8.98
CA TYR A 62 26.45 -26.53 -9.00
C TYR A 62 27.14 -27.23 -7.84
N GLY A 63 28.35 -27.69 -8.09
CA GLY A 63 29.25 -28.19 -7.05
C GLY A 63 29.70 -27.05 -6.15
N VAL A 64 29.50 -27.20 -4.87
CA VAL A 64 29.74 -26.16 -3.88
C VAL A 64 31.18 -25.99 -3.55
N SER A 65 31.69 -24.81 -3.72
CA SER A 65 32.72 -24.25 -2.87
C SER A 65 32.05 -23.71 -1.61
N ASN A 66 32.53 -24.06 -0.42
CA ASN A 66 31.99 -23.68 0.89
C ASN A 66 31.86 -22.16 1.14
N SER A 67 32.16 -21.33 0.18
CA SER A 67 32.14 -19.87 0.27
C SER A 67 31.01 -19.17 -0.51
N ARG A 68 30.18 -19.91 -1.23
CA ARG A 68 29.05 -19.33 -1.96
C ARG A 68 27.73 -19.93 -1.49
N VAL A 69 27.25 -19.43 -0.37
CA VAL A 69 26.04 -19.95 0.30
C VAL A 69 24.75 -19.37 -0.28
N ASN A 70 24.79 -18.47 -1.28
CA ASN A 70 23.59 -17.70 -1.50
C ASN A 70 22.78 -18.01 -2.76
N ASP A 71 23.23 -18.03 -3.96
CA ASP A 71 22.27 -17.98 -5.07
C ASP A 71 22.45 -19.05 -6.15
N ASP A 72 23.58 -19.74 -6.13
CA ASP A 72 23.96 -20.63 -7.24
C ASP A 72 23.74 -22.13 -6.93
N GLN A 73 23.08 -22.46 -5.82
CA GLN A 73 23.01 -23.83 -5.29
C GLN A 73 21.71 -24.56 -5.60
N TYR A 74 20.73 -23.85 -6.12
CA TYR A 74 19.43 -24.43 -6.42
C TYR A 74 19.45 -25.11 -7.80
N TYR A 75 18.69 -26.18 -7.92
CA TYR A 75 18.38 -26.70 -9.22
C TYR A 75 17.39 -25.72 -9.90
N ALA A 76 17.74 -25.18 -11.05
CA ALA A 76 16.95 -24.12 -11.68
C ALA A 76 15.50 -24.55 -11.98
N PHE A 77 15.29 -25.82 -12.29
CA PHE A 77 13.97 -26.38 -12.50
C PHE A 77 13.10 -26.41 -11.25
N ASP A 78 13.68 -26.68 -10.09
CA ASP A 78 12.93 -26.69 -8.82
C ASP A 78 12.40 -25.31 -8.49
N VAL A 79 13.21 -24.27 -8.71
CA VAL A 79 12.78 -22.88 -8.55
C VAL A 79 11.66 -22.51 -9.49
N LEU A 80 11.71 -23.00 -10.74
CA LEU A 80 10.72 -22.68 -11.76
C LEU A 80 9.48 -23.55 -11.68
N GLN A 81 9.61 -24.81 -11.29
CA GLN A 81 8.49 -25.74 -11.13
C GLN A 81 7.74 -25.58 -9.82
N ASN A 82 8.24 -24.69 -8.94
CA ASN A 82 7.52 -24.41 -7.72
C ASN A 82 7.48 -25.57 -6.74
N ASN A 83 8.45 -26.31 -6.46
CA ASN A 83 8.52 -27.41 -5.48
C ASN A 83 7.37 -27.50 -4.43
N GLY A 84 6.17 -27.02 -4.82
CA GLY A 84 5.04 -26.84 -3.94
C GLY A 84 5.05 -25.52 -3.14
N ASP A 85 6.16 -24.81 -3.06
CA ASP A 85 6.32 -23.55 -2.35
C ASP A 85 5.73 -22.41 -3.17
N TYR A 86 4.99 -21.51 -2.49
CA TYR A 86 4.30 -20.45 -3.21
C TYR A 86 4.05 -19.21 -2.36
N LYS A 87 3.91 -18.10 -3.07
CA LYS A 87 3.32 -16.86 -2.59
C LYS A 87 2.11 -16.51 -3.44
N LYS A 88 0.92 -16.60 -2.84
CA LYS A 88 -0.36 -16.28 -3.48
C LYS A 88 -0.90 -14.99 -2.89
N ASN A 89 -1.07 -13.98 -3.73
CA ASN A 89 -1.69 -12.72 -3.37
C ASN A 89 -3.05 -12.61 -4.07
N MET A 90 -4.04 -12.17 -3.33
CA MET A 90 -5.39 -11.87 -3.82
C MET A 90 -5.74 -10.46 -3.43
N THR A 91 -5.96 -9.62 -4.43
CA THR A 91 -6.36 -8.22 -4.26
C THR A 91 -7.81 -8.06 -4.68
N SER A 92 -8.59 -7.42 -3.86
CA SER A 92 -9.99 -7.08 -4.17
C SER A 92 -10.24 -5.63 -3.82
N ASN A 93 -10.63 -4.84 -4.79
CA ASN A 93 -10.95 -3.42 -4.64
C ASN A 93 -12.43 -3.22 -4.97
N LEU A 94 -13.14 -2.49 -4.13
CA LEU A 94 -14.52 -2.07 -4.33
C LEU A 94 -14.64 -0.57 -4.10
N ASN A 95 -15.12 0.14 -5.12
CA ASN A 95 -15.37 1.58 -5.05
C ASN A 95 -16.85 1.85 -5.31
N ILE A 96 -17.46 2.59 -4.40
CA ILE A 96 -18.85 3.04 -4.49
C ILE A 96 -18.84 4.55 -4.46
N ASN A 97 -19.41 5.19 -5.48
CA ASN A 97 -19.60 6.63 -5.53
C ASN A 97 -21.07 6.91 -5.73
N ALA A 98 -21.62 7.75 -4.88
CA ALA A 98 -22.99 8.22 -4.98
C ALA A 98 -23.03 9.75 -4.95
N SER A 99 -23.82 10.35 -5.79
CA SER A 99 -24.01 11.81 -5.77
C SER A 99 -25.48 12.17 -5.96
N VAL A 100 -25.87 13.27 -5.34
CA VAL A 100 -27.18 13.88 -5.49
C VAL A 100 -26.99 15.36 -5.75
N ASN A 101 -27.61 15.83 -6.84
CA ASN A 101 -27.54 17.21 -7.26
C ASN A 101 -28.95 17.82 -7.26
N TYR A 102 -29.09 18.98 -6.64
CA TYR A 102 -30.35 19.73 -6.63
C TYR A 102 -30.12 21.16 -7.10
N ASP A 103 -30.93 21.59 -8.07
CA ASP A 103 -30.88 22.94 -8.64
C ASP A 103 -32.16 23.70 -8.27
N PHE A 104 -32.04 24.89 -7.65
CA PHE A 104 -33.16 25.75 -7.27
C PHE A 104 -33.61 26.68 -8.41
N GLY A 105 -33.32 26.37 -9.66
CA GLY A 105 -33.66 27.18 -10.83
C GLY A 105 -35.14 27.51 -10.99
N TRP A 106 -36.02 26.73 -10.36
CA TRP A 106 -37.48 26.99 -10.32
C TRP A 106 -37.88 28.14 -9.36
N SER A 107 -37.03 28.43 -8.39
CA SER A 107 -37.33 29.45 -7.37
C SER A 107 -36.89 30.83 -7.83
N LYS A 108 -37.79 31.84 -7.71
CA LYS A 108 -37.44 33.25 -8.03
C LYS A 108 -36.38 33.80 -7.06
N ILE A 109 -36.38 33.35 -5.81
CA ILE A 109 -35.49 33.84 -4.75
C ILE A 109 -34.18 33.08 -4.77
N LEU A 110 -34.24 31.74 -4.87
CA LEU A 110 -33.05 30.84 -4.79
C LEU A 110 -32.47 30.49 -6.16
N LYS A 111 -32.95 31.15 -7.23
CA LYS A 111 -32.38 30.92 -8.57
C LYS A 111 -30.89 31.18 -8.55
N GLY A 112 -30.12 30.18 -9.03
CA GLY A 112 -28.66 30.18 -9.00
C GLY A 112 -28.05 29.42 -7.83
N LEU A 113 -28.84 28.94 -6.85
CA LEU A 113 -28.40 28.03 -5.81
C LEU A 113 -28.43 26.59 -6.33
N LYS A 114 -27.32 25.89 -6.17
CA LYS A 114 -27.17 24.47 -6.46
C LYS A 114 -26.58 23.76 -5.24
N LEU A 115 -27.18 22.65 -4.87
CA LEU A 115 -26.67 21.79 -3.83
C LEU A 115 -26.12 20.51 -4.46
N ASN A 116 -24.99 20.07 -3.99
CA ASN A 116 -24.38 18.78 -4.36
C ASN A 116 -23.99 18.03 -3.10
N PHE A 117 -24.39 16.78 -3.02
CA PHE A 117 -23.92 15.85 -2.01
C PHE A 117 -23.22 14.69 -2.71
N THR A 118 -22.01 14.35 -2.30
CA THR A 118 -21.28 13.18 -2.78
C THR A 118 -20.86 12.30 -1.62
N TYR A 119 -20.98 11.01 -1.83
CA TYR A 119 -20.47 9.96 -0.94
C TYR A 119 -19.59 9.02 -1.74
N SER A 120 -18.37 8.84 -1.31
CA SER A 120 -17.43 7.90 -1.91
C SER A 120 -16.96 6.92 -0.85
N LYS A 121 -17.00 5.63 -1.15
CA LYS A 121 -16.45 4.57 -0.31
C LYS A 121 -15.52 3.69 -1.11
N SER A 122 -14.35 3.42 -0.57
CA SER A 122 -13.35 2.51 -1.13
C SER A 122 -13.00 1.44 -0.10
N ILE A 123 -13.12 0.19 -0.47
CA ILE A 123 -12.74 -0.97 0.34
C ILE A 123 -11.69 -1.73 -0.45
N ASN A 124 -10.47 -1.77 0.07
CA ASN A 124 -9.37 -2.52 -0.51
C ASN A 124 -9.02 -3.66 0.43
N THR A 125 -8.92 -4.86 -0.10
CA THR A 125 -8.53 -6.05 0.67
C THR A 125 -7.45 -6.80 -0.08
N ASP A 126 -6.31 -6.96 0.56
CA ASP A 126 -5.21 -7.80 0.11
C ASP A 126 -5.08 -9.01 1.04
N LYS A 127 -5.04 -10.20 0.47
CA LYS A 127 -4.83 -11.45 1.20
C LYS A 127 -3.61 -12.15 0.66
N GLY A 128 -2.64 -12.39 1.54
CA GLY A 128 -1.44 -13.15 1.27
C GLY A 128 -1.52 -14.57 1.82
N ASN A 129 -1.05 -15.52 1.05
CA ASN A 129 -0.82 -16.89 1.49
C ASN A 129 0.57 -17.27 1.03
N GLU A 130 1.46 -17.54 1.98
CA GLU A 130 2.82 -17.99 1.70
C GLU A 130 3.02 -19.37 2.30
N TYR A 131 3.67 -20.23 1.56
CA TYR A 131 4.06 -21.56 1.99
C TYR A 131 5.49 -21.80 1.55
N GLY A 132 6.37 -22.00 2.51
CA GLY A 132 7.77 -22.34 2.30
C GLY A 132 8.14 -23.59 3.04
N SER A 133 8.74 -24.54 2.33
CA SER A 133 9.25 -25.79 2.87
C SER A 133 10.75 -25.73 3.09
N SER A 134 11.29 -26.77 3.68
CA SER A 134 12.70 -27.05 3.78
C SER A 134 12.96 -28.37 3.09
N TYR A 135 13.89 -28.41 2.17
CA TYR A 135 14.24 -29.63 1.43
C TYR A 135 15.76 -29.77 1.31
N THR A 136 16.20 -30.98 1.03
CA THR A 136 17.63 -31.30 0.93
C THR A 136 17.99 -31.58 -0.52
N LEU A 137 19.00 -30.86 -1.00
CA LEU A 137 19.68 -31.17 -2.26
C LEU A 137 21.02 -31.84 -1.98
N TYR A 138 21.47 -32.64 -2.92
CA TYR A 138 22.66 -33.39 -2.82
C TYR A 138 23.69 -32.97 -3.88
N MET A 139 24.94 -33.03 -3.52
CA MET A 139 26.06 -32.81 -4.43
C MET A 139 26.95 -34.04 -4.43
N MET A 140 27.35 -34.44 -5.60
CA MET A 140 28.32 -35.53 -5.74
C MET A 140 29.66 -35.11 -5.17
N ASN A 141 30.25 -35.98 -4.38
CA ASN A 141 31.60 -35.76 -3.90
C ASN A 141 32.58 -35.72 -5.09
N GLN A 142 33.53 -34.81 -5.02
CA GLN A 142 34.62 -34.78 -6.01
C GLN A 142 35.43 -36.08 -5.93
N ARG A 143 35.67 -36.66 -7.09
CA ARG A 143 36.63 -37.72 -7.17
C ARG A 143 38.05 -37.19 -6.90
N PHE A 144 38.78 -37.85 -6.01
CA PHE A 144 40.12 -37.46 -5.59
C PHE A 144 41.00 -37.11 -6.80
N GLY A 145 41.53 -35.89 -6.85
CA GLY A 145 42.55 -35.44 -7.81
C GLY A 145 42.06 -35.06 -9.21
N SER A 146 40.82 -35.25 -9.58
CA SER A 146 40.33 -34.95 -10.96
C SER A 146 39.81 -33.54 -11.17
N GLY A 147 39.47 -32.80 -10.09
CA GLY A 147 38.81 -31.52 -10.20
C GLY A 147 37.42 -31.60 -10.85
N ASN A 148 36.95 -32.74 -11.29
CA ASN A 148 35.67 -32.97 -11.90
C ASN A 148 34.61 -33.25 -10.86
N HIS A 149 33.50 -32.55 -10.97
CA HIS A 149 32.30 -32.77 -10.14
C HIS A 149 31.45 -33.95 -10.65
N LEU A 150 31.86 -34.57 -11.74
CA LEU A 150 31.17 -35.73 -12.31
C LEU A 150 31.65 -37.00 -11.64
N TYR A 151 30.71 -37.77 -11.15
CA TYR A 151 30.95 -39.13 -10.72
C TYR A 151 31.25 -39.98 -11.96
N THR A 152 32.47 -40.55 -12.04
CA THR A 152 32.80 -41.47 -13.11
C THR A 152 32.76 -42.89 -12.56
N HIS A 153 31.87 -43.67 -13.14
CA HIS A 153 31.77 -45.09 -12.88
C HIS A 153 33.07 -45.83 -13.25
N THR A 154 33.56 -46.63 -12.35
CA THR A 154 34.68 -47.53 -12.66
C THR A 154 34.13 -48.79 -13.34
N ALA A 155 34.70 -49.19 -14.46
CA ALA A 155 34.21 -50.35 -15.19
C ALA A 155 34.15 -51.60 -14.29
N GLY A 156 32.98 -52.20 -14.16
CA GLY A 156 32.75 -53.40 -13.35
C GLY A 156 32.02 -53.14 -12.02
N GLU A 157 31.75 -51.92 -11.67
CA GLU A 157 30.94 -51.57 -10.48
C GLU A 157 29.48 -51.39 -10.84
N ASN A 158 28.56 -51.86 -9.98
CA ASN A 158 27.13 -51.69 -10.20
C ASN A 158 26.74 -50.25 -9.92
N TYR A 159 25.92 -49.68 -10.79
CA TYR A 159 25.38 -48.34 -10.63
C TYR A 159 24.69 -48.12 -9.26
N ASN A 160 24.00 -49.15 -8.76
CA ASN A 160 23.30 -49.10 -7.49
C ASN A 160 24.23 -49.05 -6.26
N ASP A 161 25.51 -49.47 -6.40
CA ASP A 161 26.47 -49.47 -5.30
C ASP A 161 27.00 -48.07 -4.96
N TYR A 162 26.68 -47.05 -5.83
CA TYR A 162 27.16 -45.68 -5.71
C TYR A 162 26.14 -44.71 -5.14
N VAL A 163 24.90 -45.14 -5.06
CA VAL A 163 23.81 -44.32 -4.55
C VAL A 163 23.70 -44.45 -3.03
N TYR A 164 24.82 -44.22 -2.34
CA TYR A 164 24.83 -44.10 -0.90
C TYR A 164 24.86 -42.65 -0.49
N ALA A 165 24.08 -42.31 0.55
CA ALA A 165 24.11 -40.98 1.14
C ALA A 165 25.53 -40.49 1.51
N GLY A 166 26.46 -41.44 1.78
CA GLY A 166 27.88 -41.12 2.07
C GLY A 166 28.69 -40.67 0.87
N ASN A 167 28.21 -40.86 -0.36
CA ASN A 167 28.85 -40.40 -1.60
C ASN A 167 28.45 -39.01 -2.02
N PHE A 168 27.49 -38.41 -1.32
CA PHE A 168 26.94 -37.10 -1.58
C PHE A 168 27.15 -36.20 -0.36
N ASN A 169 27.48 -34.94 -0.61
CA ASN A 169 27.35 -33.90 0.39
C ASN A 169 25.91 -33.38 0.29
N SER A 170 25.26 -33.18 1.42
CA SER A 170 23.92 -32.63 1.46
C SER A 170 23.90 -31.14 1.78
N ILE A 171 23.01 -30.42 1.16
CA ILE A 171 22.69 -29.04 1.46
C ILE A 171 21.21 -28.97 1.79
N THR A 172 20.87 -28.40 2.92
CA THR A 172 19.48 -28.08 3.24
C THR A 172 19.14 -26.69 2.70
N VAL A 173 18.19 -26.65 1.81
CA VAL A 173 17.60 -25.43 1.27
C VAL A 173 16.35 -25.13 2.06
N SER A 174 16.32 -23.98 2.74
CA SER A 174 15.16 -23.55 3.50
C SER A 174 14.49 -22.36 2.84
N ASN A 175 13.23 -22.52 2.48
CA ASN A 175 12.34 -21.48 2.03
C ASN A 175 11.56 -20.86 3.18
N GLY A 176 12.15 -20.86 4.38
CA GLY A 176 11.57 -20.34 5.60
C GLY A 176 10.92 -21.40 6.47
N ASP A 177 10.54 -22.56 5.94
CA ASP A 177 9.89 -23.64 6.67
C ASP A 177 8.65 -23.14 7.46
N TYR A 178 7.82 -22.37 6.80
CA TYR A 178 6.65 -21.75 7.41
C TYR A 178 5.43 -21.70 6.49
N LEU A 179 4.29 -21.53 7.14
CA LEU A 179 3.03 -21.20 6.52
C LEU A 179 2.57 -19.84 7.05
N GLU A 180 2.39 -18.86 6.16
CA GLU A 180 1.91 -17.54 6.54
C GLU A 180 0.56 -17.23 5.88
N ARG A 181 -0.29 -16.56 6.65
CA ARG A 181 -1.54 -15.96 6.22
C ARG A 181 -1.54 -14.50 6.61
N SER A 182 -1.66 -13.62 5.63
CA SER A 182 -1.75 -12.18 5.86
C SER A 182 -3.03 -11.61 5.27
N SER A 183 -3.52 -10.57 5.88
CA SER A 183 -4.66 -9.80 5.38
C SER A 183 -4.46 -8.34 5.70
N ILE A 184 -4.58 -7.50 4.68
CA ILE A 184 -4.66 -6.05 4.82
C ILE A 184 -6.05 -5.65 4.35
N ARG A 185 -6.78 -4.92 5.16
CA ARG A 185 -8.04 -4.30 4.77
C ARG A 185 -7.98 -2.82 5.02
N THR A 186 -8.22 -2.05 3.98
CA THR A 186 -8.32 -0.59 4.05
C THR A 186 -9.73 -0.18 3.68
N ASP A 187 -10.38 0.55 4.56
CA ASP A 187 -11.74 1.05 4.43
C ASP A 187 -11.71 2.57 4.51
N ASN A 188 -12.00 3.25 3.40
CA ASN A 188 -11.98 4.70 3.32
C ASN A 188 -13.36 5.19 2.90
N TYR A 189 -13.83 6.26 3.50
CA TYR A 189 -14.96 6.99 2.96
C TYR A 189 -14.72 8.50 2.97
N GLN A 190 -15.40 9.16 2.05
CA GLN A 190 -15.45 10.62 1.96
C GLN A 190 -16.87 11.06 1.69
N MET A 191 -17.31 12.07 2.41
CA MET A 191 -18.57 12.76 2.19
C MET A 191 -18.30 14.23 1.93
N ASN A 192 -18.89 14.74 0.87
CA ASN A 192 -18.81 16.17 0.55
C ASN A 192 -20.24 16.72 0.37
N PHE A 193 -20.51 17.80 1.05
CA PHE A 193 -21.69 18.63 0.80
C PHE A 193 -21.23 19.98 0.28
N THR A 194 -21.76 20.40 -0.85
CA THR A 194 -21.40 21.67 -1.48
C THR A 194 -22.65 22.46 -1.83
N ALA A 195 -22.72 23.69 -1.40
CA ALA A 195 -23.69 24.67 -1.80
C ALA A 195 -23.01 25.75 -2.66
N GLN A 196 -23.48 25.93 -3.87
CA GLN A 196 -22.98 26.93 -4.80
C GLN A 196 -24.08 27.89 -5.15
N TYR A 197 -23.79 29.16 -5.10
CA TYR A 197 -24.70 30.23 -5.50
C TYR A 197 -24.03 31.12 -6.54
N GLY A 198 -24.67 31.34 -7.67
CA GLY A 198 -24.21 32.24 -8.70
C GLY A 198 -25.33 33.10 -9.23
N ARG A 199 -25.12 34.43 -9.25
CA ARG A 199 -26.08 35.37 -9.73
C ARG A 199 -25.47 36.65 -10.25
N ASP A 200 -26.06 37.18 -11.33
CA ASP A 200 -25.69 38.43 -11.95
C ASP A 200 -26.76 39.46 -11.64
N PHE A 201 -26.33 40.66 -11.23
CA PHE A 201 -27.16 41.81 -10.91
C PHE A 201 -26.66 43.03 -11.71
N GLY A 202 -27.00 43.12 -13.00
CA GLY A 202 -26.45 44.13 -13.88
C GLY A 202 -24.92 44.02 -14.04
N PHE A 203 -24.20 45.00 -13.54
CA PHE A 203 -22.73 44.99 -13.59
C PHE A 203 -22.07 44.18 -12.45
N HIS A 204 -22.83 43.58 -11.56
CA HIS A 204 -22.35 42.84 -10.41
C HIS A 204 -22.50 41.35 -10.66
N HIS A 205 -21.39 40.63 -10.61
CA HIS A 205 -21.33 39.18 -10.69
C HIS A 205 -20.90 38.60 -9.35
N LEU A 206 -21.77 37.83 -8.71
CA LEU A 206 -21.53 37.21 -7.43
C LEU A 206 -21.53 35.69 -7.57
N GLN A 207 -20.47 35.02 -7.08
CA GLN A 207 -20.45 33.61 -6.92
C GLN A 207 -19.97 33.26 -5.48
N ALA A 208 -20.73 32.42 -4.83
CA ALA A 208 -20.42 31.95 -3.50
C ALA A 208 -20.42 30.42 -3.48
N LEU A 209 -19.51 29.85 -2.71
CA LEU A 209 -19.41 28.41 -2.47
C LEU A 209 -19.24 28.19 -0.98
N PHE A 210 -19.98 27.24 -0.46
CA PHE A 210 -19.76 26.65 0.84
C PHE A 210 -19.66 25.14 0.71
N SER A 211 -18.65 24.54 1.31
CA SER A 211 -18.45 23.09 1.29
C SER A 211 -18.11 22.56 2.67
N ILE A 212 -18.64 21.39 2.97
CA ILE A 212 -18.24 20.55 4.12
C ILE A 212 -17.66 19.27 3.54
N GLU A 213 -16.44 18.95 3.92
CA GLU A 213 -15.76 17.74 3.52
C GLU A 213 -15.42 16.92 4.77
N ARG A 214 -15.82 15.67 4.80
CA ARG A 214 -15.45 14.71 5.85
C ARG A 214 -14.86 13.47 5.22
N SER A 215 -13.71 13.04 5.73
CA SER A 215 -13.10 11.78 5.34
C SER A 215 -12.66 10.99 6.56
N GLU A 216 -12.76 9.67 6.47
CA GLU A 216 -12.21 8.73 7.45
C GLU A 216 -11.53 7.60 6.69
N ALA A 217 -10.42 7.14 7.24
CA ALA A 217 -9.65 6.03 6.74
C ALA A 217 -9.33 5.09 7.90
N GLU A 218 -9.55 3.81 7.69
CA GLU A 218 -9.21 2.73 8.59
C GLU A 218 -8.37 1.71 7.82
N SER A 219 -7.28 1.24 8.41
CA SER A 219 -6.47 0.17 7.85
C SER A 219 -6.15 -0.85 8.94
N GLU A 220 -6.49 -2.10 8.68
CA GLU A 220 -6.19 -3.24 9.52
C GLU A 220 -5.20 -4.15 8.79
N TYR A 221 -4.14 -4.51 9.47
CA TYR A 221 -3.16 -5.49 9.02
C TYR A 221 -3.08 -6.61 10.04
N GLN A 222 -3.19 -7.83 9.57
CA GLN A 222 -2.95 -9.02 10.38
C GLN A 222 -2.10 -10.01 9.60
N THR A 223 -1.19 -10.67 10.29
CA THR A 223 -0.47 -11.82 9.77
C THR A 223 -0.37 -12.88 10.85
N THR A 224 -0.43 -14.12 10.42
CA THR A 224 -0.24 -15.30 11.27
C THR A 224 0.70 -16.23 10.53
N GLN A 225 1.78 -16.59 11.19
CA GLN A 225 2.78 -17.51 10.69
C GLN A 225 2.84 -18.72 11.59
N ARG A 226 2.98 -19.89 11.00
CA ARG A 226 3.19 -21.14 11.71
C ARG A 226 4.35 -21.90 11.09
N GLU A 227 5.24 -22.36 11.94
CA GLU A 227 6.46 -23.04 11.52
C GLU A 227 6.24 -24.54 11.33
N SER A 228 7.18 -25.19 10.65
CA SER A 228 7.23 -26.63 10.41
C SER A 228 5.95 -27.21 9.82
N PRO A 229 5.52 -26.73 8.62
CA PRO A 229 4.42 -27.34 7.90
C PRO A 229 4.80 -28.72 7.39
N TYR A 230 3.85 -29.65 7.38
CA TYR A 230 4.05 -30.94 6.73
C TYR A 230 4.12 -30.78 5.19
N GLU A 231 5.20 -31.21 4.55
CA GLU A 231 5.42 -31.08 3.11
C GLU A 231 4.29 -31.70 2.25
N PHE A 232 3.77 -32.85 2.66
CA PHE A 232 2.70 -33.55 1.92
C PHE A 232 1.36 -32.79 1.86
N THR A 233 1.21 -31.73 2.60
CA THR A 233 -0.05 -30.99 2.71
C THR A 233 -0.11 -29.73 1.86
N THR A 234 1.00 -29.38 1.19
CA THR A 234 1.11 -28.20 0.31
C THR A 234 0.55 -26.91 0.93
N GLY A 235 0.82 -26.69 2.21
CA GLY A 235 0.50 -25.45 2.88
C GLY A 235 -0.93 -25.32 3.41
N GLN A 236 -1.55 -26.41 3.82
CA GLN A 236 -2.80 -26.34 4.59
C GLN A 236 -2.51 -25.96 6.04
N SER A 237 -3.27 -24.99 6.57
CA SER A 237 -2.98 -24.37 7.88
C SER A 237 -3.07 -25.32 9.08
N ASN A 238 -3.79 -26.42 8.96
CA ASN A 238 -3.95 -27.39 10.05
C ASN A 238 -2.79 -28.39 10.14
N SER A 239 -1.84 -28.30 9.26
CA SER A 239 -0.80 -29.29 9.02
C SER A 239 0.60 -28.81 9.38
N ALA A 240 0.73 -27.80 10.20
CA ALA A 240 1.98 -27.35 10.76
C ALA A 240 2.06 -27.66 12.25
N THR A 241 3.23 -28.06 12.74
CA THR A 241 3.44 -28.47 14.13
C THR A 241 4.19 -27.47 14.97
N GLY A 242 4.88 -26.53 14.33
CA GLY A 242 5.71 -25.53 15.00
C GLY A 242 4.90 -24.45 15.70
N GLU A 243 5.61 -23.48 16.23
CA GLU A 243 5.05 -22.35 16.96
C GLU A 243 4.20 -21.46 16.02
N THR A 244 3.15 -20.89 16.60
CA THR A 244 2.31 -19.93 15.89
C THR A 244 2.62 -18.53 16.39
N THR A 245 3.08 -17.66 15.49
CA THR A 245 3.30 -16.25 15.76
C THR A 245 2.32 -15.39 14.96
N GLY A 246 2.02 -14.21 15.44
CA GLY A 246 1.10 -13.32 14.74
C GLY A 246 1.27 -11.87 15.15
N ILE A 247 0.92 -10.98 14.21
CA ILE A 247 0.90 -9.54 14.42
C ILE A 247 -0.47 -9.04 13.99
N PHE A 248 -1.01 -8.12 14.78
CA PHE A 248 -2.20 -7.36 14.43
C PHE A 248 -1.92 -5.88 14.66
N THR A 249 -2.21 -5.07 13.66
CA THR A 249 -2.11 -3.61 13.76
C THR A 249 -3.34 -2.97 13.15
N ARG A 250 -3.79 -1.86 13.73
CA ARG A 250 -4.89 -1.04 13.23
C ARG A 250 -4.50 0.41 13.28
N SER A 251 -4.81 1.13 12.21
CA SER A 251 -4.64 2.56 12.13
C SER A 251 -5.93 3.22 11.66
N GLU A 252 -6.23 4.36 12.26
CA GLU A 252 -7.41 5.15 11.95
C GLU A 252 -7.01 6.61 11.77
N SER A 253 -7.65 7.28 10.84
CA SER A 253 -7.49 8.72 10.66
C SER A 253 -8.80 9.34 10.16
N GLY A 254 -9.03 10.59 10.52
CA GLY A 254 -10.20 11.33 10.07
C GLY A 254 -9.89 12.81 9.89
N SER A 255 -10.59 13.43 8.97
CA SER A 255 -10.54 14.86 8.73
C SER A 255 -11.94 15.44 8.50
N LEU A 256 -12.10 16.70 8.89
CA LEU A 256 -13.31 17.49 8.66
C LEU A 256 -12.90 18.90 8.24
N SER A 257 -13.44 19.36 7.12
CA SER A 257 -13.12 20.66 6.54
C SER A 257 -14.35 21.47 6.25
N TYR A 258 -14.30 22.74 6.57
CA TYR A 258 -15.27 23.76 6.15
C TYR A 258 -14.58 24.70 5.18
N ILE A 259 -15.18 24.90 4.02
CA ILE A 259 -14.63 25.76 2.97
C ILE A 259 -15.68 26.78 2.57
N GLY A 260 -15.31 28.05 2.64
CA GLY A 260 -16.11 29.17 2.17
C GLY A 260 -15.35 29.95 1.12
N ARG A 261 -15.95 30.23 -0.03
CA ARG A 261 -15.38 31.06 -1.09
C ARG A 261 -16.42 32.02 -1.63
N VAL A 262 -16.03 33.26 -1.78
CA VAL A 262 -16.85 34.28 -2.44
C VAL A 262 -16.00 34.94 -3.52
N ASN A 263 -16.53 34.92 -4.74
CA ASN A 263 -15.99 35.67 -5.87
C ASN A 263 -16.97 36.77 -6.22
N TYR A 264 -16.46 37.97 -6.38
CA TYR A 264 -17.22 39.13 -6.78
C TYR A 264 -16.50 39.87 -7.89
N ALA A 265 -17.27 40.17 -8.96
CA ALA A 265 -16.76 41.00 -10.04
C ALA A 265 -17.72 42.17 -10.26
N TYR A 266 -17.15 43.36 -10.46
CA TYR A 266 -17.89 44.55 -10.83
C TYR A 266 -17.45 45.03 -12.22
N ALA A 267 -18.45 45.08 -13.11
CA ALA A 267 -18.28 45.48 -14.51
C ALA A 267 -17.19 44.73 -15.26
N ASP A 268 -16.88 43.50 -14.84
CA ASP A 268 -15.76 42.67 -15.32
C ASP A 268 -14.36 43.30 -15.21
N LYS A 269 -14.28 44.43 -14.53
CA LYS A 269 -13.06 45.21 -14.33
C LYS A 269 -12.40 44.96 -12.98
N TYR A 270 -13.19 44.97 -11.91
CA TYR A 270 -12.71 44.82 -10.54
C TYR A 270 -13.13 43.45 -10.02
N LEU A 271 -12.15 42.65 -9.70
CA LEU A 271 -12.30 41.25 -9.30
C LEU A 271 -11.84 41.07 -7.85
N PHE A 272 -12.65 40.44 -7.04
CA PHE A 272 -12.33 40.15 -5.65
C PHE A 272 -12.66 38.67 -5.36
N GLU A 273 -11.75 37.99 -4.70
CA GLU A 273 -11.99 36.65 -4.19
C GLU A 273 -11.58 36.61 -2.71
N PHE A 274 -12.44 36.01 -1.92
CA PHE A 274 -12.15 35.65 -0.53
C PHE A 274 -12.40 34.17 -0.34
N LEU A 275 -11.42 33.48 0.22
CA LEU A 275 -11.46 32.07 0.56
C LEU A 275 -11.11 31.91 2.04
N VAL A 276 -11.87 31.05 2.72
CA VAL A 276 -11.50 30.57 4.05
C VAL A 276 -11.66 29.07 4.08
N ARG A 277 -10.63 28.39 4.56
CA ARG A 277 -10.66 26.95 4.80
C ARG A 277 -10.32 26.71 6.28
N SER A 278 -11.16 25.92 6.95
CA SER A 278 -10.90 25.49 8.34
C SER A 278 -10.90 23.98 8.34
N ASP A 279 -9.77 23.39 8.69
CA ASP A 279 -9.52 21.95 8.65
C ASP A 279 -9.28 21.42 10.06
N ALA A 280 -9.94 20.32 10.38
CA ALA A 280 -9.66 19.50 11.55
C ALA A 280 -9.04 18.18 11.13
N SER A 281 -8.02 17.73 11.85
CA SER A 281 -7.37 16.44 11.60
C SER A 281 -7.13 15.71 12.92
N THR A 282 -7.49 14.41 12.95
CA THR A 282 -7.26 13.54 14.12
C THR A 282 -5.77 13.26 14.38
N LYS A 283 -4.89 13.68 13.49
CA LYS A 283 -3.43 13.61 13.69
C LYS A 283 -2.94 14.52 14.81
N PHE A 284 -3.70 15.57 15.12
CA PHE A 284 -3.36 16.54 16.17
C PHE A 284 -4.09 16.25 17.48
N ALA A 285 -3.61 16.83 18.56
CA ALA A 285 -4.26 16.74 19.87
C ALA A 285 -5.67 17.35 19.83
N PRO A 286 -6.64 16.84 20.62
CA PRO A 286 -8.03 17.34 20.63
C PRO A 286 -8.18 18.85 20.78
N LYS A 287 -7.28 19.49 21.54
CA LYS A 287 -7.28 20.96 21.70
C LYS A 287 -6.81 21.73 20.47
N ASN A 288 -6.12 21.06 19.54
CA ASN A 288 -5.45 21.64 18.38
C ASN A 288 -5.91 21.02 17.06
N TYR A 289 -7.08 20.40 17.02
CA TYR A 289 -7.59 19.77 15.78
C TYR A 289 -7.74 20.75 14.63
N TRP A 290 -8.14 22.00 14.93
CA TRP A 290 -8.55 22.97 13.93
C TRP A 290 -7.42 23.90 13.53
N GLY A 291 -7.20 24.02 12.23
CA GLY A 291 -6.41 25.06 11.60
C GLY A 291 -7.26 25.86 10.62
N THR A 292 -7.15 27.20 10.65
CA THR A 292 -7.90 28.07 9.75
C THR A 292 -6.97 28.81 8.82
N PHE A 293 -7.26 28.78 7.54
CA PHE A 293 -6.42 29.25 6.44
C PHE A 293 -7.20 30.23 5.55
N PRO A 294 -7.21 31.52 5.85
CA PRO A 294 -7.82 32.53 5.00
C PRO A 294 -6.90 32.90 3.83
N ALA A 295 -7.53 33.21 2.69
CA ALA A 295 -6.88 33.79 1.53
C ALA A 295 -7.76 34.82 0.88
N ALA A 296 -7.15 35.85 0.32
CA ALA A 296 -7.83 36.91 -0.42
C ALA A 296 -7.05 37.27 -1.67
N SER A 297 -7.77 37.58 -2.75
CA SER A 297 -7.16 38.12 -3.96
C SER A 297 -7.98 39.28 -4.53
N ALA A 298 -7.29 40.19 -5.18
CA ALA A 298 -7.87 41.28 -5.90
C ALA A 298 -7.27 41.38 -7.30
N GLY A 299 -8.10 41.68 -8.28
CA GLY A 299 -7.68 41.87 -9.67
C GLY A 299 -8.32 43.10 -10.27
N TRP A 300 -7.56 43.78 -11.11
CA TRP A 300 -8.02 44.92 -11.87
C TRP A 300 -7.67 44.75 -13.34
N VAL A 301 -8.71 44.76 -14.19
CA VAL A 301 -8.56 44.66 -15.63
C VAL A 301 -8.44 46.09 -16.15
N ILE A 302 -7.23 46.59 -16.19
CA ILE A 302 -6.89 47.97 -16.54
C ILE A 302 -7.29 48.25 -17.99
N SER A 303 -7.13 47.27 -18.89
CA SER A 303 -7.50 47.41 -20.30
C SER A 303 -8.98 47.69 -20.54
N GLU A 304 -9.85 47.40 -19.55
CA GLU A 304 -11.29 47.70 -19.65
C GLU A 304 -11.64 49.16 -19.21
N GLU A 305 -10.65 49.91 -18.70
CA GLU A 305 -10.90 51.31 -18.34
C GLU A 305 -10.95 52.22 -19.57
N PRO A 306 -11.90 53.13 -19.65
CA PRO A 306 -12.07 54.04 -20.81
C PRO A 306 -10.79 54.85 -21.10
N TRP A 307 -10.19 55.39 -20.06
CA TRP A 307 -8.97 56.22 -20.18
C TRP A 307 -7.78 55.38 -20.68
N PHE A 308 -7.70 54.08 -20.39
CA PHE A 308 -6.62 53.22 -20.83
C PHE A 308 -6.78 52.82 -22.31
N LYS A 309 -8.01 52.52 -22.73
CA LYS A 309 -8.35 52.21 -24.14
C LYS A 309 -8.07 53.39 -25.07
N GLU A 310 -8.31 54.61 -24.58
CA GLU A 310 -7.98 55.82 -25.34
C GLU A 310 -6.47 56.11 -25.43
N ALA A 311 -5.76 55.89 -24.33
CA ALA A 311 -4.31 56.15 -24.23
C ALA A 311 -3.45 55.11 -24.97
N LEU A 312 -3.81 53.85 -24.92
CA LEU A 312 -3.05 52.72 -25.42
C LEU A 312 -3.95 51.73 -26.24
N PRO A 313 -4.47 52.14 -27.40
CA PRO A 313 -5.43 51.35 -28.17
C PRO A 313 -4.85 50.05 -28.77
N TRP A 314 -3.51 49.90 -28.77
CA TRP A 314 -2.82 48.73 -29.25
C TRP A 314 -2.64 47.61 -28.18
N VAL A 315 -3.03 47.88 -26.90
CA VAL A 315 -2.98 46.91 -25.83
C VAL A 315 -4.37 46.31 -25.66
N ASP A 316 -4.58 45.09 -26.13
CA ASP A 316 -5.86 44.40 -26.08
C ASP A 316 -6.26 44.00 -24.66
N PHE A 317 -5.30 43.54 -23.84
CA PHE A 317 -5.57 43.05 -22.50
C PHE A 317 -4.43 43.35 -21.52
N LEU A 318 -4.76 44.05 -20.44
CA LEU A 318 -3.88 44.26 -19.29
C LEU A 318 -4.63 44.06 -17.98
N LYS A 319 -4.18 43.11 -17.17
CA LYS A 319 -4.74 42.79 -15.85
C LYS A 319 -3.66 42.81 -14.79
N PHE A 320 -3.90 43.56 -13.73
CA PHE A 320 -3.11 43.47 -12.49
C PHE A 320 -3.83 42.56 -11.49
N ARG A 321 -3.06 41.71 -10.78
CA ARG A 321 -3.59 40.82 -9.75
C ARG A 321 -2.64 40.71 -8.59
N SER A 322 -3.18 40.72 -7.37
CA SER A 322 -2.47 40.46 -6.14
C SER A 322 -3.25 39.46 -5.29
N SER A 323 -2.54 38.60 -4.58
CA SER A 323 -3.15 37.63 -3.68
C SER A 323 -2.30 37.43 -2.43
N PHE A 324 -2.97 37.19 -1.33
CA PHE A 324 -2.38 36.84 -0.05
C PHE A 324 -3.16 35.69 0.55
N GLY A 325 -2.44 34.71 1.15
CA GLY A 325 -3.10 33.59 1.80
C GLY A 325 -2.18 32.92 2.82
N LEU A 326 -2.84 32.31 3.81
CA LEU A 326 -2.20 31.42 4.76
C LEU A 326 -2.44 29.98 4.32
N THR A 327 -1.44 29.14 4.44
CA THR A 327 -1.51 27.71 4.14
C THR A 327 -1.02 26.91 5.33
N GLY A 328 -1.61 25.74 5.54
CA GLY A 328 -1.20 24.79 6.57
C GLY A 328 -0.84 23.44 5.99
N ARG A 329 -0.21 22.63 6.82
CA ARG A 329 0.22 21.28 6.47
C ARG A 329 0.05 20.35 7.67
N ASP A 330 -0.54 19.18 7.45
CA ASP A 330 -0.73 18.12 8.44
C ASP A 330 0.22 16.92 8.24
N ASN A 331 1.42 17.16 7.71
CA ASN A 331 2.40 16.13 7.38
C ASN A 331 3.09 15.57 8.65
N THR A 332 2.27 15.04 9.55
CA THR A 332 2.72 14.36 10.77
C THR A 332 2.08 12.98 10.85
N ALA A 333 2.72 12.05 11.53
CA ALA A 333 2.10 10.77 11.80
C ALA A 333 0.93 10.93 12.77
N ALA A 334 -0.08 10.08 12.63
CA ALA A 334 -1.22 10.06 13.54
C ALA A 334 -0.77 9.70 14.96
N TRP A 335 -1.48 10.26 15.97
CA TRP A 335 -1.33 9.92 17.38
C TRP A 335 0.02 10.26 18.02
N GLN A 336 0.91 11.02 17.37
CA GLN A 336 2.21 11.41 17.94
C GLN A 336 2.10 12.26 19.22
N TRP A 337 0.97 12.91 19.42
CA TRP A 337 0.68 13.69 20.62
C TRP A 337 0.32 12.83 21.84
N MET A 338 0.05 11.53 21.65
CA MET A 338 -0.25 10.60 22.74
C MET A 338 1.02 10.06 23.37
N GLN A 339 1.01 9.95 24.69
CA GLN A 339 2.05 9.25 25.42
C GLN A 339 1.86 7.74 25.21
N VAL A 340 2.85 7.10 24.61
CA VAL A 340 2.83 5.66 24.34
C VAL A 340 3.80 4.95 25.28
N TYR A 341 3.33 3.86 25.85
CA TYR A 341 4.14 2.98 26.68
C TYR A 341 4.57 1.77 25.86
N ALA A 342 5.85 1.45 25.89
CA ALA A 342 6.41 0.24 25.33
C ALA A 342 6.77 -0.75 26.43
N GLN A 343 6.55 -2.02 26.17
CA GLN A 343 6.96 -3.10 27.05
C GLN A 343 8.26 -3.70 26.50
N ASP A 344 9.33 -3.49 27.24
CA ASP A 344 10.64 -4.10 26.91
C ASP A 344 10.73 -5.47 27.60
N ALA A 345 10.72 -6.53 26.79
CA ALA A 345 10.86 -7.88 27.30
C ALA A 345 12.27 -8.08 27.93
N ASN A 346 12.32 -8.83 29.02
CA ASN A 346 13.57 -9.23 29.69
C ASN A 346 14.44 -8.06 30.19
N LYS A 347 13.87 -6.86 30.38
CA LYS A 347 14.57 -5.68 30.92
C LYS A 347 13.99 -5.18 32.25
N GLY A 348 13.13 -5.94 32.86
CA GLY A 348 12.54 -5.64 34.16
C GLY A 348 13.42 -6.10 35.32
N VAL A 349 12.84 -6.06 36.53
CA VAL A 349 13.50 -6.53 37.76
C VAL A 349 13.54 -8.06 37.73
N VAL A 350 14.70 -8.61 38.09
CA VAL A 350 14.87 -10.07 38.26
C VAL A 350 14.39 -10.45 39.64
N PHE A 351 13.43 -11.36 39.72
CA PHE A 351 12.96 -11.93 40.96
C PHE A 351 13.41 -13.40 41.06
N GLY A 352 14.04 -13.78 42.18
CA GLY A 352 14.43 -15.16 42.46
C GLY A 352 15.95 -15.32 42.63
N THR A 353 16.36 -16.47 43.18
CA THR A 353 17.74 -16.86 43.42
C THR A 353 18.23 -17.96 42.47
N GLY A 354 17.46 -18.25 41.43
CA GLY A 354 17.74 -19.33 40.47
C GLY A 354 18.67 -18.93 39.34
N THR A 355 19.32 -19.93 38.73
CA THR A 355 20.15 -19.78 37.53
C THR A 355 19.36 -19.55 36.23
N GLY A 356 18.04 -19.45 36.30
CA GLY A 356 17.16 -19.07 35.19
C GLY A 356 16.95 -17.56 35.20
N ASN A 357 17.28 -16.90 34.08
CA ASN A 357 17.08 -15.47 33.90
C ASN A 357 15.59 -15.14 33.68
N ASP A 358 14.77 -15.29 34.69
CA ASP A 358 13.39 -14.76 34.66
C ASP A 358 13.42 -13.26 34.93
N SER A 359 13.89 -12.49 33.96
CA SER A 359 13.79 -11.05 33.99
C SER A 359 12.36 -10.64 33.63
N GLY A 360 11.70 -9.94 34.53
CA GLY A 360 10.39 -9.35 34.25
C GLY A 360 10.44 -8.34 33.12
N ASN A 361 9.30 -8.00 32.60
CA ASN A 361 9.18 -6.96 31.56
C ASN A 361 9.25 -5.56 32.18
N ARG A 362 9.92 -4.65 31.52
CA ARG A 362 9.99 -3.23 31.90
C ARG A 362 9.03 -2.43 31.03
N ILE A 363 8.23 -1.58 31.65
CA ILE A 363 7.43 -0.59 30.95
C ILE A 363 8.26 0.69 30.79
N THR A 364 8.43 1.13 29.57
CA THR A 364 9.12 2.40 29.24
C THR A 364 8.17 3.34 28.53
N ILE A 365 8.38 4.64 28.75
CA ILE A 365 7.70 5.68 28.01
C ILE A 365 8.44 5.87 26.68
N ASN A 366 7.73 5.79 25.58
CA ASN A 366 8.30 6.09 24.28
C ASN A 366 8.54 7.61 24.19
N LYS A 367 9.82 8.01 24.27
CA LYS A 367 10.25 9.40 24.25
C LYS A 367 10.21 10.06 22.86
N ASN A 368 9.83 9.31 21.82
CA ASN A 368 9.74 9.85 20.46
C ASN A 368 8.43 10.61 20.20
N ASN A 369 7.57 10.71 21.19
CA ASN A 369 6.43 11.61 21.17
C ASN A 369 6.78 12.88 21.97
N PRO A 370 6.76 14.04 21.31
CA PRO A 370 7.00 15.32 21.99
C PRO A 370 5.92 15.67 23.00
#